data_de8224d8fd22e36f5e32261bb879c95a
#
_entry.id   de8224d8fd22e36f5e32261bb879c95a
#
_cell.length_a   1.000
_cell.length_b   1.000
_cell.length_c   1.000
_cell.angle_alpha   90.00
_cell.angle_beta   90.00
_cell.angle_gamma   90.00
#
_symmetry.space_group_name_H-M   'P 1'
#
loop_
_entity.id
_entity.type
_entity.pdbx_description
1 polymer ?
#
loop_
_entity_poly.entity_id
_entity_poly.type
_entity_poly.pdbx_seq_one_letter_code
_entity_poly.pdbx_strand_id
1 'polypeptide(L)'
;MKNWSGNVTFEANLVVRPTSVADIQSAVMAAEKVRAVGSAHSFNQIATTPDVLLSFEHFPKDIEIDSSKKQVRVAAGVRYGELAIALNAAGLALPNMGSLPHITVVGATSTGTHGSGAKNKNLSAAVIKIELINAVGEEVVITGDDLHAARVGLGALGIIHHVTLQAIDAFNVSQSVYKDLHFESWLDNFDGSMGQNYSVSAFTTWGDSLVDQLWIKSHVENDVLPGGEFFTGKPAQEKLHPLEGADTASATEQLGSVGPWHERLPHFKLDFMPSFGAELQSEYFVDIRDAKEALQAVHALREQIRPLLLVTELRTIAADDNWLSEAHGRDSLAIHFTWKPDVPGVMAFLPTLEAALARFDARPHWGKLFSDNGFNFWELYPHFEEW
;
A
#
# COMPACT_ATOMS: atom_id res chain seq x y z
N MET A 1 21.87 7.08 6.04
CA MET A 1 20.55 7.56 5.51
C MET A 1 19.46 6.97 6.37
N LYS A 2 18.32 7.65 6.58
CA LYS A 2 17.18 7.12 7.33
C LYS A 2 15.99 6.91 6.39
N ASN A 3 15.08 5.99 6.77
CA ASN A 3 13.79 5.87 6.11
C ASN A 3 12.89 7.09 6.42
N TRP A 4 11.74 7.16 5.76
CA TRP A 4 10.81 8.29 5.86
C TRP A 4 10.34 8.57 7.30
N SER A 5 10.02 7.53 8.07
CA SER A 5 9.57 7.68 9.47
C SER A 5 10.70 7.83 10.48
N GLY A 6 11.96 7.70 10.05
CA GLY A 6 13.14 7.86 10.90
C GLY A 6 13.43 6.70 11.85
N ASN A 7 12.61 5.63 11.86
CA ASN A 7 12.79 4.47 12.73
C ASN A 7 13.83 3.46 12.22
N VAL A 8 14.18 3.49 10.93
CA VAL A 8 15.22 2.64 10.32
C VAL A 8 16.39 3.51 9.85
N THR A 9 17.61 3.12 10.22
CA THR A 9 18.85 3.69 9.67
C THR A 9 19.46 2.69 8.70
N PHE A 10 19.68 3.12 7.46
CA PHE A 10 20.38 2.31 6.47
C PHE A 10 21.90 2.41 6.70
N GLU A 11 22.50 1.33 7.18
CA GLU A 11 23.91 1.24 7.59
C GLU A 11 24.80 0.69 6.46
N ALA A 12 24.53 1.07 5.21
CA ALA A 12 25.34 0.65 4.08
C ALA A 12 26.72 1.32 4.11
N ASN A 13 27.78 0.56 3.79
CA ASN A 13 29.14 1.07 3.63
C ASN A 13 29.22 2.12 2.53
N LEU A 14 28.43 1.93 1.45
CA LEU A 14 28.41 2.82 0.30
C LEU A 14 26.96 3.06 -0.16
N VAL A 15 26.62 4.34 -0.38
CA VAL A 15 25.36 4.73 -1.05
C VAL A 15 25.70 5.22 -2.46
N VAL A 16 25.25 4.47 -3.46
CA VAL A 16 25.39 4.82 -4.89
C VAL A 16 24.11 5.45 -5.39
N ARG A 17 24.21 6.53 -6.17
CA ARG A 17 23.10 7.22 -6.84
C ARG A 17 23.28 7.09 -8.35
N PRO A 18 22.79 5.99 -8.96
CA PRO A 18 22.96 5.75 -10.38
C PRO A 18 22.24 6.83 -11.21
N THR A 19 22.84 7.18 -12.34
CA THR A 19 22.25 8.06 -13.36
C THR A 19 21.95 7.32 -14.66
N SER A 20 22.38 6.07 -14.74
CA SER A 20 22.19 5.19 -15.90
C SER A 20 22.09 3.71 -15.48
N VAL A 21 21.61 2.84 -16.39
CA VAL A 21 21.61 1.39 -16.19
C VAL A 21 23.04 0.86 -16.05
N ALA A 22 24.01 1.44 -16.78
CA ALA A 22 25.41 1.05 -16.68
C ALA A 22 26.01 1.32 -15.28
N ASP A 23 25.57 2.40 -14.60
CA ASP A 23 25.97 2.66 -13.22
C ASP A 23 25.43 1.58 -12.27
N ILE A 24 24.19 1.11 -12.50
CA ILE A 24 23.59 0.02 -11.72
C ILE A 24 24.40 -1.26 -11.92
N GLN A 25 24.70 -1.63 -13.18
CA GLN A 25 25.52 -2.81 -13.50
C GLN A 25 26.89 -2.75 -12.82
N SER A 26 27.55 -1.59 -12.91
CA SER A 26 28.86 -1.38 -12.29
C SER A 26 28.79 -1.54 -10.76
N ALA A 27 27.77 -1.01 -10.11
CA ALA A 27 27.58 -1.12 -8.67
C ALA A 27 27.28 -2.57 -8.24
N VAL A 28 26.44 -3.28 -8.98
CA VAL A 28 26.13 -4.70 -8.71
C VAL A 28 27.36 -5.58 -8.84
N MET A 29 28.15 -5.39 -9.91
CA MET A 29 29.38 -6.16 -10.15
C MET A 29 30.48 -5.91 -9.12
N ALA A 30 30.49 -4.74 -8.48
CA ALA A 30 31.50 -4.37 -7.47
C ALA A 30 31.09 -4.74 -6.03
N ALA A 31 29.83 -5.07 -5.78
CA ALA A 31 29.28 -5.32 -4.45
C ALA A 31 29.21 -6.83 -4.12
N GLU A 32 29.41 -7.17 -2.84
CA GLU A 32 29.06 -8.51 -2.33
C GLU A 32 27.57 -8.61 -2.04
N LYS A 33 26.97 -7.51 -1.54
CA LYS A 33 25.55 -7.41 -1.24
C LYS A 33 25.01 -6.06 -1.69
N VAL A 34 23.94 -6.07 -2.45
CA VAL A 34 23.31 -4.84 -2.93
C VAL A 34 21.81 -4.86 -2.62
N ARG A 35 21.30 -3.70 -2.21
CA ARG A 35 19.88 -3.43 -2.09
C ARG A 35 19.54 -2.11 -2.78
N ALA A 36 18.28 -1.97 -3.18
CA ALA A 36 17.78 -0.74 -3.75
C ALA A 36 16.75 -0.07 -2.83
N VAL A 37 16.75 1.24 -2.83
CA VAL A 37 15.75 2.06 -2.13
C VAL A 37 15.15 3.09 -3.06
N GLY A 38 13.82 3.18 -3.07
CA GLY A 38 13.08 4.24 -3.76
C GLY A 38 12.83 5.43 -2.83
N SER A 39 11.58 5.66 -2.45
CA SER A 39 11.18 6.75 -1.53
C SER A 39 11.43 6.44 -0.04
N ALA A 40 12.05 5.32 0.29
CA ALA A 40 12.37 4.90 1.66
C ALA A 40 11.15 4.84 2.62
N HIS A 41 9.99 4.42 2.14
CA HIS A 41 8.73 4.39 2.90
C HIS A 41 8.49 3.10 3.68
N SER A 42 9.34 2.07 3.58
CA SER A 42 9.23 0.87 4.39
C SER A 42 9.60 1.15 5.85
N PHE A 43 8.85 0.59 6.79
CA PHE A 43 9.02 0.78 8.23
C PHE A 43 9.93 -0.26 8.89
N ASN A 44 10.35 -1.26 8.13
CA ASN A 44 11.26 -2.33 8.55
C ASN A 44 12.57 -2.32 7.75
N GLN A 45 13.42 -3.31 7.97
CA GLN A 45 14.76 -3.37 7.39
C GLN A 45 14.82 -4.03 6.00
N ILE A 46 13.71 -4.17 5.27
CA ILE A 46 13.64 -4.89 3.99
C ILE A 46 14.61 -4.35 2.92
N ALA A 47 14.90 -3.06 2.93
CA ALA A 47 15.84 -2.42 2.01
C ALA A 47 17.25 -2.26 2.60
N THR A 48 17.52 -2.77 3.82
CA THR A 48 18.81 -2.59 4.49
C THR A 48 19.85 -3.57 3.94
N THR A 49 21.07 -3.09 3.79
CA THR A 49 22.25 -3.87 3.40
C THR A 49 23.48 -3.35 4.13
N PRO A 50 24.43 -4.20 4.52
CA PRO A 50 25.69 -3.74 5.10
C PRO A 50 26.70 -3.18 4.06
N ASP A 51 26.50 -3.46 2.76
CA ASP A 51 27.49 -3.17 1.72
C ASP A 51 27.04 -2.00 0.83
N VAL A 52 26.37 -2.23 -0.29
CA VAL A 52 25.98 -1.18 -1.24
C VAL A 52 24.47 -0.97 -1.26
N LEU A 53 24.06 0.27 -0.98
CA LEU A 53 22.67 0.74 -1.14
C LEU A 53 22.55 1.61 -2.40
N LEU A 54 21.71 1.19 -3.34
CA LEU A 54 21.39 1.98 -4.53
C LEU A 54 20.18 2.88 -4.23
N SER A 55 20.37 4.20 -4.34
CA SER A 55 19.29 5.18 -4.23
C SER A 55 18.93 5.72 -5.60
N PHE A 56 17.68 5.56 -6.01
CA PHE A 56 17.17 6.02 -7.32
C PHE A 56 16.83 7.52 -7.36
N GLU A 57 17.31 8.29 -6.38
CA GLU A 57 17.05 9.73 -6.27
C GLU A 57 17.51 10.51 -7.51
N HIS A 58 18.64 10.12 -8.12
CA HIS A 58 19.23 10.78 -9.30
C HIS A 58 19.00 10.01 -10.61
N PHE A 59 18.30 8.87 -10.55
CA PHE A 59 17.99 8.09 -11.75
C PHE A 59 16.97 8.85 -12.62
N PRO A 60 17.07 8.80 -13.96
CA PRO A 60 16.10 9.42 -14.86
C PRO A 60 14.67 9.03 -14.51
N LYS A 61 13.75 9.97 -14.59
CA LYS A 61 12.32 9.76 -14.29
C LYS A 61 11.51 9.60 -15.56
N ASP A 62 11.91 8.66 -16.41
CA ASP A 62 11.27 8.42 -17.68
C ASP A 62 9.89 7.79 -17.47
N ILE A 63 8.88 8.35 -18.18
CA ILE A 63 7.51 7.87 -18.26
C ILE A 63 7.15 7.79 -19.74
N GLU A 64 7.13 6.57 -20.29
CA GLU A 64 6.86 6.32 -21.70
C GLU A 64 5.47 5.71 -21.85
N ILE A 65 4.52 6.46 -22.43
CA ILE A 65 3.11 6.05 -22.55
C ILE A 65 2.82 5.57 -23.98
N ASP A 66 2.38 4.32 -24.12
CA ASP A 66 1.75 3.80 -25.32
C ASP A 66 0.23 3.79 -25.16
N SER A 67 -0.41 4.89 -25.57
CA SER A 67 -1.86 5.03 -25.46
C SER A 67 -2.64 4.02 -26.31
N SER A 68 -2.05 3.49 -27.37
CA SER A 68 -2.70 2.50 -28.23
C SER A 68 -2.85 1.15 -27.56
N LYS A 69 -1.90 0.78 -26.70
CA LYS A 69 -1.92 -0.44 -25.88
C LYS A 69 -2.39 -0.21 -24.46
N LYS A 70 -2.59 1.06 -24.07
CA LYS A 70 -2.81 1.48 -22.68
C LYS A 70 -1.72 0.95 -21.76
N GLN A 71 -0.47 1.13 -22.15
CA GLN A 71 0.69 0.68 -21.39
C GLN A 71 1.59 1.85 -21.06
N VAL A 72 2.25 1.79 -19.91
CA VAL A 72 3.22 2.78 -19.51
C VAL A 72 4.46 2.12 -18.93
N ARG A 73 5.63 2.45 -19.50
CA ARG A 73 6.93 2.07 -18.97
C ARG A 73 7.44 3.20 -18.08
N VAL A 74 7.85 2.87 -16.86
CA VAL A 74 8.29 3.85 -15.88
C VAL A 74 9.61 3.45 -15.24
N ALA A 75 10.48 4.43 -15.03
CA ALA A 75 11.76 4.25 -14.36
C ALA A 75 11.59 4.13 -12.83
N ALA A 76 12.54 3.46 -12.16
CA ALA A 76 12.47 3.11 -10.73
C ALA A 76 12.36 4.31 -9.78
N GLY A 77 12.82 5.50 -10.18
CA GLY A 77 12.71 6.74 -9.41
C GLY A 77 11.35 7.46 -9.49
N VAL A 78 10.45 7.02 -10.37
CA VAL A 78 9.13 7.65 -10.59
C VAL A 78 8.20 7.35 -9.43
N ARG A 79 7.50 8.38 -8.92
CA ARG A 79 6.47 8.25 -7.89
C ARG A 79 5.09 8.04 -8.51
N TYR A 80 4.18 7.40 -7.75
CA TYR A 80 2.81 7.18 -8.21
C TYR A 80 2.08 8.47 -8.58
N GLY A 81 2.29 9.56 -7.85
CA GLY A 81 1.67 10.85 -8.17
C GLY A 81 2.17 11.45 -9.49
N GLU A 82 3.48 11.34 -9.78
CA GLU A 82 4.06 11.80 -11.05
C GLU A 82 3.51 10.97 -12.21
N LEU A 83 3.45 9.66 -12.06
CA LEU A 83 2.87 8.74 -13.04
C LEU A 83 1.38 9.02 -13.27
N ALA A 84 0.62 9.24 -12.21
CA ALA A 84 -0.83 9.43 -12.29
C ALA A 84 -1.20 10.72 -13.03
N ILE A 85 -0.44 11.81 -12.82
CA ILE A 85 -0.60 13.06 -13.59
C ILE A 85 -0.34 12.82 -15.08
N ALA A 86 0.74 12.12 -15.43
CA ALA A 86 1.09 11.84 -16.81
C ALA A 86 0.05 10.95 -17.50
N LEU A 87 -0.44 9.91 -16.81
CA LEU A 87 -1.48 9.02 -17.34
C LEU A 87 -2.79 9.77 -17.55
N ASN A 88 -3.23 10.57 -16.58
CA ASN A 88 -4.46 11.32 -16.70
C ASN A 88 -4.42 12.33 -17.86
N ALA A 89 -3.28 12.99 -18.08
CA ALA A 89 -3.08 13.87 -19.24
C ALA A 89 -3.16 13.12 -20.58
N ALA A 90 -2.86 11.82 -20.59
CA ALA A 90 -2.97 10.94 -21.75
C ALA A 90 -4.36 10.27 -21.89
N GLY A 91 -5.33 10.60 -21.03
CA GLY A 91 -6.66 9.98 -21.00
C GLY A 91 -6.66 8.57 -20.42
N LEU A 92 -5.65 8.22 -19.61
CA LEU A 92 -5.46 6.91 -18.99
C LEU A 92 -5.49 6.98 -17.47
N ALA A 93 -5.68 5.82 -16.84
CA ALA A 93 -5.70 5.64 -15.40
C ALA A 93 -4.99 4.35 -14.98
N LEU A 94 -4.60 4.29 -13.70
CA LEU A 94 -4.34 3.00 -13.03
C LEU A 94 -5.65 2.48 -12.42
N PRO A 95 -5.80 1.15 -12.33
CA PRO A 95 -6.98 0.55 -11.69
C PRO A 95 -7.13 0.94 -10.22
N ASN A 96 -6.02 1.15 -9.53
CA ASN A 96 -6.02 1.52 -8.12
C ASN A 96 -4.79 2.38 -7.76
N MET A 97 -4.84 3.02 -6.59
CA MET A 97 -3.74 3.77 -6.00
C MET A 97 -3.66 3.54 -4.49
N GLY A 98 -2.47 3.59 -3.94
CA GLY A 98 -2.28 3.64 -2.49
C GLY A 98 -2.73 4.97 -1.89
N SER A 99 -2.84 5.02 -0.55
CA SER A 99 -3.25 6.22 0.18
C SER A 99 -2.30 7.40 -0.02
N LEU A 100 -0.99 7.11 -0.25
CA LEU A 100 0.09 8.07 -0.43
C LEU A 100 0.61 8.06 -1.87
N PRO A 101 0.45 9.14 -2.66
CA PRO A 101 0.98 9.22 -4.02
C PRO A 101 2.51 9.48 -4.08
N HIS A 102 3.17 9.68 -2.93
CA HIS A 102 4.58 10.05 -2.80
C HIS A 102 5.55 8.87 -2.93
N ILE A 103 5.05 7.64 -2.87
CA ILE A 103 5.87 6.41 -2.95
C ILE A 103 6.28 6.11 -4.39
N THR A 104 7.47 5.54 -4.56
CA THR A 104 7.92 5.10 -5.90
C THR A 104 7.15 3.89 -6.39
N VAL A 105 6.88 3.84 -7.69
CA VAL A 105 6.12 2.76 -8.34
C VAL A 105 6.80 1.41 -8.10
N VAL A 106 8.08 1.30 -8.41
CA VAL A 106 8.85 0.04 -8.26
C VAL A 106 8.92 -0.39 -6.79
N GLY A 107 9.18 0.55 -5.86
CA GLY A 107 9.25 0.21 -4.44
C GLY A 107 7.92 -0.33 -3.90
N ALA A 108 6.81 0.29 -4.27
CA ALA A 108 5.48 -0.12 -3.82
C ALA A 108 5.06 -1.47 -4.42
N THR A 109 5.27 -1.68 -5.72
CA THR A 109 4.93 -2.96 -6.37
C THR A 109 5.76 -4.11 -5.83
N SER A 110 7.03 -3.85 -5.48
CA SER A 110 7.93 -4.88 -4.93
C SER A 110 7.56 -5.35 -3.51
N THR A 111 6.71 -4.62 -2.78
CA THR A 111 6.34 -4.93 -1.39
C THR A 111 4.85 -5.16 -1.19
N GLY A 112 4.09 -5.42 -2.26
CA GLY A 112 2.66 -5.73 -2.19
C GLY A 112 1.78 -4.55 -1.77
N THR A 113 2.24 -3.30 -1.95
CA THR A 113 1.41 -2.13 -1.64
C THR A 113 0.12 -2.13 -2.43
N HIS A 114 -0.97 -1.71 -1.79
CA HIS A 114 -2.32 -1.77 -2.32
C HIS A 114 -3.10 -0.47 -2.04
N GLY A 115 -4.24 -0.33 -2.67
CA GLY A 115 -5.26 0.66 -2.33
C GLY A 115 -6.42 0.01 -1.56
N SER A 116 -7.67 0.38 -1.87
CA SER A 116 -8.86 -0.28 -1.34
C SER A 116 -9.84 -0.65 -2.45
N GLY A 117 -10.71 -1.59 -2.18
CA GLY A 117 -11.84 -2.01 -3.01
C GLY A 117 -11.92 -3.51 -3.19
N ALA A 118 -13.11 -4.08 -2.94
CA ALA A 118 -13.35 -5.53 -3.01
C ALA A 118 -13.08 -6.16 -4.39
N LYS A 119 -12.97 -5.33 -5.44
CA LYS A 119 -12.66 -5.78 -6.81
C LYS A 119 -11.28 -5.30 -7.29
N ASN A 120 -10.56 -4.55 -6.47
CA ASN A 120 -9.27 -3.98 -6.80
C ASN A 120 -8.15 -4.85 -6.24
N LYS A 121 -7.28 -5.34 -7.11
CA LYS A 121 -6.07 -6.08 -6.74
C LYS A 121 -5.01 -5.14 -6.16
N ASN A 122 -3.94 -5.69 -5.61
CA ASN A 122 -2.80 -4.90 -5.20
C ASN A 122 -2.13 -4.21 -6.41
N LEU A 123 -1.30 -3.18 -6.15
CA LEU A 123 -0.75 -2.34 -7.24
C LEU A 123 0.18 -3.11 -8.16
N SER A 124 0.83 -4.16 -7.67
CA SER A 124 1.74 -4.99 -8.46
C SER A 124 1.01 -5.78 -9.56
N ALA A 125 -0.29 -6.04 -9.41
CA ALA A 125 -1.07 -6.75 -10.41
C ALA A 125 -1.14 -6.02 -11.77
N ALA A 126 -0.93 -4.70 -11.78
CA ALA A 126 -0.86 -3.92 -13.01
C ALA A 126 0.48 -4.07 -13.76
N VAL A 127 1.52 -4.62 -13.14
CA VAL A 127 2.84 -4.81 -13.76
C VAL A 127 2.79 -5.94 -14.77
N ILE A 128 3.16 -5.65 -16.03
CA ILE A 128 3.16 -6.60 -17.15
C ILE A 128 4.58 -6.88 -17.69
N LYS A 129 5.57 -6.12 -17.26
CA LYS A 129 6.99 -6.34 -17.57
C LYS A 129 7.87 -5.74 -16.48
N ILE A 130 8.93 -6.44 -16.13
CA ILE A 130 9.97 -5.98 -15.21
C ILE A 130 11.31 -6.02 -15.94
N GLU A 131 12.10 -4.95 -15.84
CA GLU A 131 13.45 -4.84 -16.37
C GLU A 131 14.40 -4.62 -15.18
N LEU A 132 15.33 -5.54 -14.98
CA LEU A 132 16.24 -5.53 -13.82
C LEU A 132 17.67 -5.92 -14.19
N ILE A 133 18.60 -5.60 -13.30
CA ILE A 133 19.97 -6.12 -13.33
C ILE A 133 20.07 -7.25 -12.32
N ASN A 134 20.45 -8.44 -12.78
CA ASN A 134 20.64 -9.63 -11.93
C ASN A 134 21.97 -9.59 -11.16
N ALA A 135 22.21 -10.58 -10.30
CA ALA A 135 23.39 -10.65 -9.44
C ALA A 135 24.73 -10.77 -10.20
N VAL A 136 24.72 -11.13 -11.49
CA VAL A 136 25.91 -11.21 -12.34
C VAL A 136 26.06 -9.99 -13.28
N GLY A 137 25.26 -8.93 -13.05
CA GLY A 137 25.35 -7.67 -13.80
C GLY A 137 24.67 -7.68 -15.17
N GLU A 138 23.91 -8.72 -15.49
CA GLU A 138 23.19 -8.82 -16.76
C GLU A 138 21.81 -8.16 -16.65
N GLU A 139 21.39 -7.53 -17.74
CA GLU A 139 20.02 -7.02 -17.86
C GLU A 139 19.07 -8.17 -18.19
N VAL A 140 18.03 -8.32 -17.35
CA VAL A 140 17.00 -9.35 -17.47
C VAL A 140 15.65 -8.71 -17.64
N VAL A 141 14.85 -9.25 -18.56
CA VAL A 141 13.47 -8.84 -18.81
C VAL A 141 12.54 -9.99 -18.41
N ILE A 142 11.64 -9.71 -17.47
CA ILE A 142 10.65 -10.69 -16.96
C ILE A 142 9.27 -10.32 -17.49
N THR A 143 8.59 -11.29 -18.09
CA THR A 143 7.24 -11.17 -18.65
C THR A 143 6.49 -12.50 -18.52
N GLY A 144 5.18 -12.51 -18.84
CA GLY A 144 4.38 -13.75 -18.80
C GLY A 144 4.26 -14.33 -17.40
N ASP A 145 4.34 -15.65 -17.28
CA ASP A 145 4.09 -16.38 -16.04
C ASP A 145 5.15 -16.13 -14.96
N ASP A 146 6.38 -15.83 -15.35
CA ASP A 146 7.47 -15.50 -14.41
C ASP A 146 7.17 -14.23 -13.58
N LEU A 147 6.24 -13.39 -14.06
CA LEU A 147 5.78 -12.22 -13.30
C LEU A 147 5.09 -12.58 -11.99
N HIS A 148 4.47 -13.76 -11.88
CA HIS A 148 3.84 -14.18 -10.64
C HIS A 148 4.84 -14.26 -9.46
N ALA A 149 6.06 -14.71 -9.76
CA ALA A 149 7.14 -14.73 -8.77
C ALA A 149 7.80 -13.37 -8.58
N ALA A 150 7.83 -12.51 -9.62
CA ALA A 150 8.69 -11.33 -9.64
C ALA A 150 8.02 -10.02 -9.20
N ARG A 151 6.69 -9.89 -9.34
CA ARG A 151 5.97 -8.64 -9.05
C ARG A 151 6.09 -8.18 -7.61
N VAL A 152 5.96 -9.10 -6.65
CA VAL A 152 6.22 -8.85 -5.22
C VAL A 152 7.54 -9.52 -4.86
N GLY A 153 8.61 -9.12 -5.55
CA GLY A 153 9.93 -9.77 -5.46
C GLY A 153 10.82 -9.23 -4.34
N LEU A 154 10.32 -8.35 -3.46
CA LEU A 154 10.99 -7.85 -2.26
C LEU A 154 12.40 -7.29 -2.52
N GLY A 155 12.72 -6.95 -3.76
CA GLY A 155 14.06 -6.53 -4.19
C GLY A 155 15.12 -7.63 -4.09
N ALA A 156 14.74 -8.93 -4.05
CA ALA A 156 15.67 -10.04 -3.90
C ALA A 156 16.11 -10.65 -5.24
N LEU A 157 15.34 -10.47 -6.31
CA LEU A 157 15.61 -11.07 -7.63
C LEU A 157 16.61 -10.25 -8.47
N GLY A 158 16.91 -9.04 -8.06
CA GLY A 158 17.81 -8.11 -8.76
C GLY A 158 17.40 -6.65 -8.55
N ILE A 159 18.13 -5.75 -9.18
CA ILE A 159 17.89 -4.31 -9.09
C ILE A 159 16.98 -3.88 -10.25
N ILE A 160 15.70 -3.68 -9.95
CA ILE A 160 14.70 -3.26 -10.93
C ILE A 160 14.96 -1.79 -11.29
N HIS A 161 15.14 -1.50 -12.58
CA HIS A 161 15.33 -0.13 -13.08
C HIS A 161 14.12 0.40 -13.87
N HIS A 162 13.29 -0.48 -14.44
CA HIS A 162 12.03 -0.09 -15.08
C HIS A 162 10.95 -1.15 -14.87
N VAL A 163 9.70 -0.73 -14.86
CA VAL A 163 8.53 -1.60 -14.96
C VAL A 163 7.58 -1.07 -16.03
N THR A 164 6.83 -1.96 -16.68
CA THR A 164 5.71 -1.58 -17.55
C THR A 164 4.41 -1.97 -16.87
N LEU A 165 3.48 -1.03 -16.81
CA LEU A 165 2.18 -1.20 -16.19
C LEU A 165 1.08 -1.23 -17.26
N GLN A 166 0.06 -2.06 -17.08
CA GLN A 166 -1.18 -2.01 -17.84
C GLN A 166 -2.07 -0.93 -17.24
N ALA A 167 -2.41 0.06 -18.05
CA ALA A 167 -3.35 1.11 -17.71
C ALA A 167 -4.76 0.81 -18.25
N ILE A 168 -5.74 1.59 -17.80
CA ILE A 168 -7.13 1.59 -18.25
C ILE A 168 -7.52 2.98 -18.72
N ASP A 169 -8.72 3.18 -19.27
CA ASP A 169 -9.24 4.49 -19.59
C ASP A 169 -9.41 5.35 -18.33
N ALA A 170 -9.14 6.64 -18.45
CA ALA A 170 -9.35 7.59 -17.35
C ALA A 170 -10.83 7.64 -16.97
N PHE A 171 -11.10 7.80 -15.69
CA PHE A 171 -12.45 7.86 -15.11
C PHE A 171 -12.54 8.90 -14.01
N ASN A 172 -13.76 9.26 -13.65
CA ASN A 172 -14.03 10.18 -12.56
C ASN A 172 -14.52 9.43 -11.31
N VAL A 173 -14.13 9.96 -10.16
CA VAL A 173 -14.49 9.44 -8.85
C VAL A 173 -15.14 10.53 -8.01
N SER A 174 -16.20 10.16 -7.30
CA SER A 174 -16.82 10.98 -6.26
C SER A 174 -16.44 10.41 -4.89
N GLN A 175 -16.03 11.25 -3.95
CA GLN A 175 -15.68 10.82 -2.59
C GLN A 175 -16.66 11.40 -1.56
N SER A 176 -17.27 10.50 -0.80
CA SER A 176 -18.16 10.82 0.32
C SER A 176 -17.61 10.24 1.61
N VAL A 177 -17.79 10.93 2.73
CA VAL A 177 -17.37 10.46 4.04
C VAL A 177 -18.58 10.39 4.97
N TYR A 178 -18.67 9.30 5.72
CA TYR A 178 -19.67 9.07 6.76
C TYR A 178 -18.97 8.94 8.11
N LYS A 179 -19.65 9.37 9.17
CA LYS A 179 -19.15 9.39 10.55
C LYS A 179 -20.00 8.55 11.48
N ASP A 180 -19.39 8.15 12.57
CA ASP A 180 -20.08 7.62 13.76
C ASP A 180 -20.94 6.38 13.46
N LEU A 181 -20.43 5.44 12.66
CA LEU A 181 -21.14 4.19 12.41
C LEU A 181 -21.03 3.28 13.64
N HIS A 182 -22.14 2.72 14.09
CA HIS A 182 -22.10 1.71 15.16
C HIS A 182 -21.33 0.47 14.71
N PHE A 183 -20.29 0.09 15.44
CA PHE A 183 -19.36 -0.97 15.08
C PHE A 183 -20.07 -2.30 14.81
N GLU A 184 -20.95 -2.77 15.71
CA GLU A 184 -21.67 -4.02 15.54
C GLU A 184 -22.61 -3.98 14.32
N SER A 185 -23.35 -2.88 14.13
CA SER A 185 -24.23 -2.73 12.97
C SER A 185 -23.46 -2.68 11.65
N TRP A 186 -22.29 -2.03 11.64
CA TRP A 186 -21.40 -2.00 10.49
C TRP A 186 -20.82 -3.40 10.21
N LEU A 187 -20.39 -4.11 11.26
CA LEU A 187 -19.84 -5.45 11.16
C LEU A 187 -20.87 -6.48 10.66
N ASP A 188 -22.12 -6.36 11.08
CA ASP A 188 -23.24 -7.19 10.58
C ASP A 188 -23.54 -6.94 9.09
N ASN A 189 -23.19 -5.76 8.59
CA ASN A 189 -23.38 -5.36 7.19
C ASN A 189 -22.04 -5.14 6.46
N PHE A 190 -20.99 -5.82 6.88
CA PHE A 190 -19.61 -5.62 6.42
C PHE A 190 -19.49 -5.68 4.88
N ASP A 191 -19.99 -6.75 4.27
CA ASP A 191 -19.92 -6.94 2.82
C ASP A 191 -20.68 -5.85 2.06
N GLY A 192 -21.85 -5.45 2.55
CA GLY A 192 -22.63 -4.36 1.97
C GLY A 192 -21.95 -3.01 2.11
N SER A 193 -21.26 -2.74 3.21
CA SER A 193 -20.60 -1.46 3.46
C SER A 193 -19.27 -1.35 2.75
N MET A 194 -18.49 -2.43 2.68
CA MET A 194 -17.12 -2.42 2.13
C MET A 194 -17.04 -2.83 0.65
N GLY A 195 -18.08 -3.50 0.11
CA GLY A 195 -18.05 -4.12 -1.22
C GLY A 195 -18.84 -3.42 -2.32
N GLN A 196 -19.72 -2.46 -2.00
CA GLN A 196 -20.66 -1.94 -3.00
C GLN A 196 -20.14 -0.81 -3.89
N ASN A 197 -19.08 -0.10 -3.49
CA ASN A 197 -18.49 1.00 -4.25
C ASN A 197 -17.07 0.67 -4.68
N TYR A 198 -16.51 1.48 -5.59
CA TYR A 198 -15.22 1.24 -6.22
C TYR A 198 -14.07 1.07 -5.21
N SER A 199 -14.04 1.92 -4.17
CA SER A 199 -13.05 1.84 -3.11
C SER A 199 -13.65 2.35 -1.80
N VAL A 200 -13.55 1.56 -0.74
CA VAL A 200 -14.04 1.92 0.58
C VAL A 200 -12.94 1.72 1.61
N SER A 201 -12.74 2.71 2.50
CA SER A 201 -11.85 2.61 3.65
C SER A 201 -12.61 2.97 4.91
N ALA A 202 -12.53 2.13 5.93
CA ALA A 202 -13.10 2.41 7.25
C ALA A 202 -11.98 2.79 8.22
N PHE A 203 -12.18 3.85 9.01
CA PHE A 203 -11.22 4.30 10.00
C PHE A 203 -11.80 4.17 11.40
N THR A 204 -11.00 3.67 12.34
CA THR A 204 -11.40 3.51 13.73
C THR A 204 -10.21 3.72 14.68
N THR A 205 -10.49 4.35 15.81
CA THR A 205 -9.59 4.43 16.96
C THR A 205 -9.88 3.35 18.00
N TRP A 206 -10.75 2.38 17.63
CA TRP A 206 -11.26 1.35 18.54
C TRP A 206 -11.92 1.93 19.78
N GLY A 207 -12.45 3.15 19.67
CA GLY A 207 -13.24 3.82 20.71
C GLY A 207 -14.61 3.16 20.87
N ASP A 208 -15.41 3.68 21.80
CA ASP A 208 -16.66 3.11 22.31
C ASP A 208 -17.64 2.62 21.21
N SER A 209 -17.37 1.44 20.65
CA SER A 209 -18.25 0.73 19.71
C SER A 209 -18.52 1.48 18.39
N LEU A 210 -17.59 2.32 17.91
CA LEU A 210 -17.74 3.09 16.67
C LEU A 210 -16.66 2.77 15.64
N VAL A 211 -17.09 2.79 14.36
CA VAL A 211 -16.24 3.10 13.21
C VAL A 211 -16.32 4.60 13.04
N ASP A 212 -15.20 5.29 13.25
CA ASP A 212 -15.16 6.75 13.35
C ASP A 212 -15.50 7.41 12.02
N GLN A 213 -14.95 6.87 10.91
CA GLN A 213 -15.18 7.37 9.55
C GLN A 213 -15.25 6.23 8.55
N LEU A 214 -16.11 6.36 7.55
CA LEU A 214 -16.17 5.50 6.37
C LEU A 214 -15.99 6.39 5.13
N TRP A 215 -14.90 6.19 4.39
CA TRP A 215 -14.60 6.92 3.17
C TRP A 215 -15.01 6.09 1.97
N ILE A 216 -16.00 6.57 1.23
CA ILE A 216 -16.57 5.89 0.07
C ILE A 216 -16.18 6.62 -1.19
N LYS A 217 -15.47 5.94 -2.08
CA LYS A 217 -15.04 6.43 -3.39
C LYS A 217 -15.79 5.67 -4.45
N SER A 218 -16.63 6.37 -5.19
CA SER A 218 -17.53 5.82 -6.19
C SER A 218 -17.05 6.16 -7.59
N HIS A 219 -16.97 5.17 -8.47
CA HIS A 219 -16.79 5.39 -9.90
C HIS A 219 -18.07 6.02 -10.46
N VAL A 220 -18.00 7.27 -10.92
CA VAL A 220 -19.19 8.09 -11.20
C VAL A 220 -20.13 7.45 -12.21
N GLU A 221 -19.60 6.70 -13.18
CA GLU A 221 -20.38 6.10 -14.24
C GLU A 221 -20.94 4.71 -13.89
N ASN A 222 -20.33 4.01 -12.93
CA ASN A 222 -20.61 2.59 -12.66
C ASN A 222 -21.22 2.32 -11.29
N ASP A 223 -20.98 3.20 -10.31
CA ASP A 223 -21.44 3.00 -8.95
C ASP A 223 -22.69 3.84 -8.63
N VAL A 224 -23.46 3.37 -7.66
CA VAL A 224 -24.50 4.18 -7.04
C VAL A 224 -23.83 5.15 -6.06
N LEU A 225 -24.01 6.45 -6.30
CA LEU A 225 -23.45 7.47 -5.41
C LEU A 225 -24.17 7.42 -4.05
N PRO A 226 -23.42 7.40 -2.93
CA PRO A 226 -24.04 7.40 -1.61
C PRO A 226 -24.85 8.68 -1.37
N GLY A 227 -26.01 8.53 -0.71
CA GLY A 227 -26.87 9.66 -0.35
C GLY A 227 -27.65 9.38 0.92
N GLY A 228 -27.91 10.42 1.73
CA GLY A 228 -28.59 10.27 3.00
C GLY A 228 -27.76 9.55 4.06
N GLU A 229 -28.43 8.84 4.98
CA GLU A 229 -27.76 7.99 5.96
C GLU A 229 -27.23 6.72 5.28
N PHE A 230 -26.06 6.26 5.72
CA PHE A 230 -25.44 5.04 5.24
C PHE A 230 -25.25 4.07 6.40
N PHE A 231 -26.03 2.98 6.43
CA PHE A 231 -26.25 2.14 7.60
C PHE A 231 -26.63 3.01 8.81
N THR A 232 -25.80 3.08 9.85
CA THR A 232 -26.03 3.96 11.01
C THR A 232 -25.24 5.26 10.93
N GLY A 233 -24.37 5.42 9.92
CA GLY A 233 -23.49 6.57 9.76
C GLY A 233 -24.19 7.78 9.17
N LYS A 234 -23.73 8.96 9.56
CA LYS A 234 -24.19 10.25 9.06
C LYS A 234 -23.21 10.84 8.07
N PRO A 235 -23.65 11.42 6.94
CA PRO A 235 -22.77 12.06 6.00
C PRO A 235 -22.03 13.23 6.67
N ALA A 236 -20.70 13.31 6.44
CA ALA A 236 -19.92 14.45 6.90
C ALA A 236 -20.38 15.73 6.21
N GLN A 237 -20.46 16.83 6.96
CA GLN A 237 -20.85 18.15 6.48
C GLN A 237 -19.65 19.04 6.14
N GLU A 238 -18.46 18.59 6.49
CA GLU A 238 -17.18 19.25 6.26
C GLU A 238 -16.14 18.22 5.86
N LYS A 239 -15.04 18.68 5.29
CA LYS A 239 -13.91 17.83 4.93
C LYS A 239 -13.21 17.28 6.17
N LEU A 240 -12.88 16.01 6.18
CA LEU A 240 -12.27 15.32 7.31
C LEU A 240 -10.86 14.82 6.97
N HIS A 241 -10.07 14.63 8.01
CA HIS A 241 -8.81 13.89 7.97
C HIS A 241 -8.98 12.58 8.75
N PRO A 242 -8.29 11.47 8.35
CA PRO A 242 -8.37 10.21 9.11
C PRO A 242 -7.90 10.34 10.57
N LEU A 243 -6.94 11.23 10.83
CA LEU A 243 -6.48 11.58 12.18
C LEU A 243 -7.28 12.76 12.68
N GLU A 244 -7.91 12.60 13.84
CA GLU A 244 -8.67 13.67 14.50
C GLU A 244 -7.76 14.86 14.82
N GLY A 245 -8.23 16.08 14.52
CA GLY A 245 -7.50 17.33 14.75
C GLY A 245 -6.36 17.63 13.77
N ALA A 246 -6.08 16.76 12.80
CA ALA A 246 -5.10 17.04 11.75
C ALA A 246 -5.66 17.98 10.68
N ASP A 247 -4.76 18.72 10.01
CA ASP A 247 -5.12 19.64 8.93
C ASP A 247 -5.70 18.89 7.73
N THR A 248 -6.95 19.22 7.40
CA THR A 248 -7.68 18.61 6.28
C THR A 248 -7.21 19.09 4.89
N ALA A 249 -6.33 20.10 4.81
CA ALA A 249 -5.81 20.62 3.55
C ALA A 249 -5.06 19.54 2.75
N SER A 250 -4.38 18.62 3.44
CA SER A 250 -3.65 17.50 2.83
C SER A 250 -4.56 16.41 2.26
N ALA A 251 -5.79 16.27 2.77
CA ALA A 251 -6.73 15.25 2.30
C ALA A 251 -7.30 15.60 0.92
N THR A 252 -7.59 14.57 0.10
CA THR A 252 -8.26 14.72 -1.19
C THR A 252 -9.70 15.24 -1.02
N GLU A 253 -10.29 15.79 -2.09
CA GLU A 253 -11.62 16.44 -1.99
C GLU A 253 -12.72 15.42 -1.70
N GLN A 254 -13.68 15.83 -0.87
CA GLN A 254 -14.76 15.02 -0.29
C GLN A 254 -16.13 15.65 -0.60
N LEU A 255 -17.15 15.33 0.22
CA LEU A 255 -18.52 15.87 0.16
C LEU A 255 -19.21 15.58 -1.19
N GLY A 256 -18.95 14.42 -1.79
CA GLY A 256 -19.51 14.04 -3.07
C GLY A 256 -18.90 14.76 -4.27
N SER A 257 -17.83 15.53 -4.07
CA SER A 257 -17.16 16.27 -5.16
C SER A 257 -16.54 15.31 -6.16
N VAL A 258 -17.02 15.40 -7.41
CA VAL A 258 -16.49 14.63 -8.54
C VAL A 258 -15.15 15.21 -8.99
N GLY A 259 -14.22 14.33 -9.31
CA GLY A 259 -12.91 14.71 -9.86
C GLY A 259 -12.20 13.53 -10.51
N PRO A 260 -11.06 13.77 -11.16
CA PRO A 260 -10.31 12.72 -11.83
C PRO A 260 -9.80 11.70 -10.83
N TRP A 261 -9.68 10.46 -11.27
CA TRP A 261 -9.30 9.29 -10.44
C TRP A 261 -8.08 9.54 -9.56
N HIS A 262 -7.03 10.15 -10.08
CA HIS A 262 -5.76 10.36 -9.38
C HIS A 262 -5.83 11.43 -8.28
N GLU A 263 -6.84 12.30 -8.30
CA GLU A 263 -7.10 13.27 -7.24
C GLU A 263 -8.13 12.79 -6.21
N ARG A 264 -8.67 11.58 -6.36
CA ARG A 264 -9.72 11.04 -5.48
C ARG A 264 -9.36 9.68 -4.90
N LEU A 265 -8.68 8.79 -5.64
CA LEU A 265 -8.30 7.47 -5.12
C LEU A 265 -7.29 7.54 -3.97
N PRO A 266 -6.22 8.36 -4.00
CA PRO A 266 -5.40 8.57 -2.82
C PRO A 266 -6.19 9.26 -1.70
N HIS A 267 -5.77 9.05 -0.45
CA HIS A 267 -6.32 9.83 0.67
C HIS A 267 -5.71 11.23 0.73
N PHE A 268 -4.46 11.36 0.28
CA PHE A 268 -3.69 12.59 0.40
C PHE A 268 -3.27 13.13 -0.96
N LYS A 269 -3.22 14.45 -1.05
CA LYS A 269 -2.78 15.18 -2.25
C LYS A 269 -1.27 15.07 -2.42
N LEU A 270 -0.80 15.04 -3.67
CA LEU A 270 0.63 14.96 -3.98
C LEU A 270 1.43 16.19 -3.48
N ASP A 271 0.83 17.37 -3.52
CA ASP A 271 1.49 18.63 -3.15
C ASP A 271 1.60 18.85 -1.64
N PHE A 272 1.09 17.93 -0.83
CA PHE A 272 1.13 18.00 0.63
C PHE A 272 1.87 16.81 1.23
N MET A 273 2.74 17.07 2.19
CA MET A 273 3.30 16.00 3.03
C MET A 273 2.24 15.58 4.05
N PRO A 274 1.71 14.35 3.97
CA PRO A 274 0.52 13.94 4.71
C PRO A 274 0.75 13.76 6.22
N SER A 275 2.00 13.58 6.65
CA SER A 275 2.39 13.51 8.05
C SER A 275 3.80 14.05 8.24
N PHE A 276 4.18 14.22 9.50
CA PHE A 276 5.50 14.73 9.88
C PHE A 276 6.59 13.64 9.92
N GLY A 277 6.32 12.42 9.41
CA GLY A 277 7.24 11.30 9.50
C GLY A 277 7.43 10.74 10.91
N ALA A 278 6.56 11.10 11.86
CA ALA A 278 6.64 10.68 13.26
C ALA A 278 5.60 9.60 13.59
N GLU A 279 5.42 8.64 12.70
CA GLU A 279 4.48 7.53 12.87
C GLU A 279 5.16 6.20 12.53
N LEU A 280 4.61 5.12 13.06
CA LEU A 280 4.98 3.75 12.71
C LEU A 280 3.76 3.05 12.11
N GLN A 281 3.98 2.04 11.29
CA GLN A 281 2.87 1.31 10.67
C GLN A 281 3.08 -0.20 10.74
N SER A 282 2.00 -0.92 11.01
CA SER A 282 1.86 -2.36 10.79
C SER A 282 0.56 -2.64 10.04
N GLU A 283 0.49 -3.74 9.31
CA GLU A 283 -0.71 -4.14 8.57
C GLU A 283 -0.74 -5.64 8.38
N TYR A 284 -1.93 -6.22 8.53
CA TYR A 284 -2.15 -7.66 8.46
C TYR A 284 -3.34 -7.96 7.57
N PHE A 285 -3.19 -8.99 6.72
CA PHE A 285 -4.22 -9.42 5.78
C PHE A 285 -4.80 -10.73 6.21
N VAL A 286 -6.10 -10.77 6.38
CA VAL A 286 -6.86 -11.99 6.66
C VAL A 286 -7.82 -12.28 5.50
N ASP A 287 -8.20 -13.55 5.34
CA ASP A 287 -9.24 -13.91 4.37
C ASP A 287 -10.51 -13.10 4.65
N ILE A 288 -11.14 -12.58 3.61
CA ILE A 288 -12.36 -11.75 3.75
C ILE A 288 -13.48 -12.53 4.46
N ARG A 289 -13.50 -13.86 4.33
CA ARG A 289 -14.48 -14.74 4.99
C ARG A 289 -14.35 -14.74 6.51
N ASP A 290 -13.16 -14.44 7.01
CA ASP A 290 -12.84 -14.38 8.44
C ASP A 290 -12.85 -12.93 8.97
N ALA A 291 -13.23 -11.94 8.13
CA ALA A 291 -13.13 -10.51 8.46
C ALA A 291 -13.84 -10.15 9.76
N LYS A 292 -15.05 -10.68 9.97
CA LYS A 292 -15.87 -10.39 11.15
C LYS A 292 -15.19 -10.87 12.43
N GLU A 293 -14.76 -12.12 12.45
CA GLU A 293 -14.11 -12.75 13.60
C GLU A 293 -12.73 -12.15 13.89
N ALA A 294 -11.99 -11.80 12.84
CA ALA A 294 -10.70 -11.13 12.96
C ALA A 294 -10.85 -9.73 13.57
N LEU A 295 -11.82 -8.94 13.10
CA LEU A 295 -12.12 -7.62 13.65
C LEU A 295 -12.60 -7.70 15.11
N GLN A 296 -13.38 -8.71 15.47
CA GLN A 296 -13.77 -8.94 16.86
C GLN A 296 -12.57 -9.31 17.73
N ALA A 297 -11.62 -10.12 17.23
CA ALA A 297 -10.40 -10.46 17.94
C ALA A 297 -9.51 -9.22 18.17
N VAL A 298 -9.38 -8.34 17.18
CA VAL A 298 -8.66 -7.07 17.32
C VAL A 298 -9.38 -6.14 18.30
N HIS A 299 -10.70 -6.00 18.18
CA HIS A 299 -11.51 -5.18 19.09
C HIS A 299 -11.40 -5.62 20.55
N ALA A 300 -11.23 -6.92 20.81
CA ALA A 300 -10.98 -7.43 22.18
C ALA A 300 -9.67 -6.91 22.79
N LEU A 301 -8.69 -6.50 21.96
CA LEU A 301 -7.40 -5.93 22.37
C LEU A 301 -7.42 -4.38 22.47
N ARG A 302 -8.55 -3.73 22.25
CA ARG A 302 -8.65 -2.26 22.11
C ARG A 302 -8.03 -1.48 23.26
N GLU A 303 -8.12 -1.95 24.50
CA GLU A 303 -7.54 -1.29 25.67
C GLU A 303 -6.00 -1.27 25.66
N GLN A 304 -5.38 -2.23 24.96
CA GLN A 304 -3.94 -2.30 24.74
C GLN A 304 -3.52 -1.54 23.48
N ILE A 305 -4.37 -1.50 22.45
CA ILE A 305 -4.15 -0.82 21.18
C ILE A 305 -4.21 0.71 21.35
N ARG A 306 -5.27 1.23 21.96
CA ARG A 306 -5.56 2.68 22.04
C ARG A 306 -4.42 3.55 22.58
N PRO A 307 -3.67 3.17 23.62
CA PRO A 307 -2.54 3.97 24.11
C PRO A 307 -1.44 4.19 23.06
N LEU A 308 -1.23 3.23 22.17
CA LEU A 308 -0.19 3.23 21.13
C LEU A 308 -0.67 3.75 19.77
N LEU A 309 -1.99 3.76 19.54
CA LEU A 309 -2.61 4.00 18.25
C LEU A 309 -2.77 5.50 17.94
N LEU A 310 -2.62 5.85 16.67
CA LEU A 310 -3.16 7.06 16.06
C LEU A 310 -4.49 6.76 15.38
N VAL A 311 -4.52 5.80 14.45
CA VAL A 311 -5.73 5.35 13.75
C VAL A 311 -5.51 3.97 13.15
N THR A 312 -6.57 3.18 13.04
CA THR A 312 -6.63 1.96 12.22
C THR A 312 -7.41 2.26 10.94
N GLU A 313 -6.91 1.80 9.80
CA GLU A 313 -7.62 1.80 8.52
C GLU A 313 -7.93 0.36 8.11
N LEU A 314 -9.18 0.11 7.72
CA LEU A 314 -9.67 -1.18 7.26
C LEU A 314 -9.98 -1.10 5.77
N ARG A 315 -9.41 -2.00 4.97
CA ARG A 315 -9.56 -2.00 3.50
C ARG A 315 -9.81 -3.41 2.98
N THR A 316 -10.53 -3.50 1.87
CA THR A 316 -10.70 -4.76 1.15
C THR A 316 -9.81 -4.79 -0.09
N ILE A 317 -9.26 -5.95 -0.43
CA ILE A 317 -8.39 -6.17 -1.59
C ILE A 317 -8.82 -7.48 -2.26
N ALA A 318 -9.00 -7.45 -3.60
CA ALA A 318 -9.28 -8.63 -4.38
C ALA A 318 -8.07 -9.57 -4.46
N ALA A 319 -8.34 -10.86 -4.51
CA ALA A 319 -7.33 -11.90 -4.73
C ALA A 319 -6.50 -11.66 -5.99
N ASP A 320 -5.22 -11.96 -5.90
CA ASP A 320 -4.31 -11.99 -7.03
C ASP A 320 -3.52 -13.30 -7.08
N ASP A 321 -2.64 -13.45 -8.06
CA ASP A 321 -1.84 -14.62 -8.34
C ASP A 321 -0.33 -14.39 -8.18
N ASN A 322 0.07 -13.26 -7.57
CA ASN A 322 1.48 -12.98 -7.29
C ASN A 322 1.92 -13.77 -6.05
N TRP A 323 2.98 -14.55 -6.17
CA TRP A 323 3.38 -15.55 -5.18
C TRP A 323 3.55 -15.05 -3.76
N LEU A 324 4.14 -13.87 -3.59
CA LEU A 324 4.34 -13.25 -2.27
C LEU A 324 3.35 -12.10 -1.99
N SER A 325 2.28 -11.98 -2.77
CA SER A 325 1.22 -11.02 -2.43
C SER A 325 0.50 -11.45 -1.15
N GLU A 326 0.21 -10.50 -0.30
CA GLU A 326 -0.59 -10.73 0.92
C GLU A 326 -2.01 -11.20 0.58
N ALA A 327 -2.51 -10.81 -0.61
CA ALA A 327 -3.82 -11.25 -1.16
C ALA A 327 -3.70 -12.44 -2.15
N HIS A 328 -2.55 -13.15 -2.18
CA HIS A 328 -2.40 -14.32 -3.03
C HIS A 328 -3.49 -15.37 -2.76
N GLY A 329 -4.28 -15.65 -3.80
CA GLY A 329 -5.30 -16.72 -3.81
C GLY A 329 -6.53 -16.47 -2.94
N ARG A 330 -6.69 -15.30 -2.30
CA ARG A 330 -7.84 -14.97 -1.45
C ARG A 330 -8.17 -13.48 -1.45
N ASP A 331 -9.45 -13.14 -1.56
CA ASP A 331 -9.93 -11.82 -1.23
C ASP A 331 -9.62 -11.54 0.24
N SER A 332 -9.14 -10.36 0.55
CA SER A 332 -8.57 -10.07 1.86
C SER A 332 -9.12 -8.80 2.49
N LEU A 333 -9.25 -8.84 3.82
CA LEU A 333 -9.35 -7.64 4.65
C LEU A 333 -7.92 -7.27 5.11
N ALA A 334 -7.48 -6.05 4.80
CA ALA A 334 -6.29 -5.45 5.37
C ALA A 334 -6.66 -4.64 6.61
N ILE A 335 -6.00 -4.95 7.72
CA ILE A 335 -6.13 -4.27 9.01
C ILE A 335 -4.84 -3.47 9.23
N HIS A 336 -4.88 -2.20 8.89
CA HIS A 336 -3.74 -1.28 8.93
C HIS A 336 -3.76 -0.45 10.20
N PHE A 337 -2.64 -0.41 10.91
CA PHE A 337 -2.46 0.40 12.11
C PHE A 337 -1.42 1.48 11.85
N THR A 338 -1.79 2.73 12.10
CA THR A 338 -0.87 3.86 12.23
C THR A 338 -0.65 4.11 13.71
N TRP A 339 0.57 3.85 14.17
CA TRP A 339 0.98 3.94 15.56
C TRP A 339 1.66 5.26 15.88
N LYS A 340 1.59 5.68 17.14
CA LYS A 340 2.46 6.73 17.70
C LYS A 340 3.94 6.34 17.55
N PRO A 341 4.88 7.30 17.57
CA PRO A 341 6.31 7.04 17.36
C PRO A 341 7.00 6.42 18.60
N ASP A 342 6.38 5.40 19.18
CA ASP A 342 6.89 4.62 20.30
C ASP A 342 7.34 3.24 19.81
N VAL A 343 8.55 3.18 19.20
CA VAL A 343 9.09 1.92 18.66
C VAL A 343 9.15 0.82 19.71
N PRO A 344 9.67 1.03 20.96
CA PRO A 344 9.71 -0.03 21.97
C PRO A 344 8.31 -0.52 22.36
N GLY A 345 7.36 0.39 22.59
CA GLY A 345 5.99 0.04 22.98
C GLY A 345 5.26 -0.73 21.89
N VAL A 346 5.34 -0.26 20.64
CA VAL A 346 4.72 -0.94 19.48
C VAL A 346 5.34 -2.33 19.30
N MET A 347 6.67 -2.45 19.22
CA MET A 347 7.32 -3.75 19.01
C MET A 347 7.07 -4.75 20.15
N ALA A 348 6.89 -4.28 21.38
CA ALA A 348 6.50 -5.13 22.50
C ALA A 348 5.04 -5.62 22.41
N PHE A 349 4.15 -4.84 21.76
CA PHE A 349 2.74 -5.18 21.63
C PHE A 349 2.46 -6.09 20.41
N LEU A 350 3.19 -5.91 19.28
CA LEU A 350 2.93 -6.65 18.04
C LEU A 350 2.77 -8.16 18.22
N PRO A 351 3.59 -8.89 19.03
CA PRO A 351 3.40 -10.33 19.23
C PRO A 351 2.01 -10.69 19.80
N THR A 352 1.43 -9.83 20.63
CA THR A 352 0.07 -10.04 21.19
C THR A 352 -1.00 -9.91 20.10
N LEU A 353 -0.88 -8.89 19.26
CA LEU A 353 -1.78 -8.67 18.13
C LEU A 353 -1.68 -9.80 17.10
N GLU A 354 -0.46 -10.19 16.76
CA GLU A 354 -0.17 -11.26 15.80
C GLU A 354 -0.68 -12.62 16.28
N ALA A 355 -0.52 -12.93 17.58
CA ALA A 355 -1.07 -14.13 18.18
C ALA A 355 -2.62 -14.19 18.11
N ALA A 356 -3.30 -13.04 18.24
CA ALA A 356 -4.75 -12.97 18.08
C ALA A 356 -5.20 -13.19 16.63
N LEU A 357 -4.37 -12.82 15.66
CA LEU A 357 -4.64 -12.96 14.23
C LEU A 357 -4.11 -14.29 13.63
N ALA A 358 -3.26 -15.03 14.34
CA ALA A 358 -2.61 -16.25 13.84
C ALA A 358 -3.62 -17.32 13.36
N ARG A 359 -4.73 -17.49 14.06
CA ARG A 359 -5.78 -18.46 13.69
C ARG A 359 -6.51 -18.15 12.37
N PHE A 360 -6.30 -16.98 11.80
CA PHE A 360 -6.87 -16.54 10.52
C PHE A 360 -5.83 -16.54 9.40
N ASP A 361 -4.67 -17.21 9.61
CA ASP A 361 -3.56 -17.24 8.64
C ASP A 361 -3.18 -15.84 8.16
N ALA A 362 -3.10 -14.89 9.09
CA ALA A 362 -2.81 -13.50 8.79
C ALA A 362 -1.43 -13.36 8.14
N ARG A 363 -1.35 -12.59 7.04
CA ARG A 363 -0.10 -12.26 6.35
C ARG A 363 0.29 -10.83 6.66
N PRO A 364 1.53 -10.55 7.11
CA PRO A 364 1.96 -9.18 7.36
C PRO A 364 2.31 -8.48 6.05
N HIS A 365 2.13 -7.15 5.99
CA HIS A 365 2.60 -6.33 4.87
C HIS A 365 4.13 -6.24 4.87
N TRP A 366 4.78 -6.61 3.78
CA TRP A 366 6.23 -6.73 3.65
C TRP A 366 7.01 -5.45 3.96
N GLY A 367 6.46 -4.28 3.71
CA GLY A 367 7.10 -2.98 3.95
C GLY A 367 6.78 -2.36 5.31
N LYS A 368 6.05 -3.05 6.22
CA LYS A 368 5.62 -2.51 7.51
C LYS A 368 6.20 -3.28 8.68
N LEU A 369 5.90 -2.86 9.92
CA LEU A 369 6.40 -3.52 11.12
C LEU A 369 5.62 -4.81 11.38
N PHE A 370 6.33 -5.85 11.71
CA PHE A 370 5.83 -7.11 12.27
C PHE A 370 6.95 -7.74 13.13
N SER A 371 6.59 -8.71 13.99
CA SER A 371 7.57 -9.36 14.85
C SER A 371 8.40 -10.40 14.09
N ASP A 372 9.68 -10.55 14.46
CA ASP A 372 10.65 -11.42 13.76
C ASP A 372 10.26 -12.90 13.74
N ASN A 373 9.50 -13.36 14.75
CA ASN A 373 9.14 -14.76 14.92
C ASN A 373 7.63 -15.01 14.88
N GLY A 374 6.84 -14.02 14.42
CA GLY A 374 5.37 -14.08 14.43
C GLY A 374 4.77 -14.95 13.33
N PHE A 375 5.52 -15.22 12.26
CA PHE A 375 4.98 -15.81 11.05
C PHE A 375 5.82 -16.96 10.50
N ASN A 376 5.15 -18.05 10.13
CA ASN A 376 5.73 -19.11 9.32
C ASN A 376 5.40 -18.85 7.83
N PHE A 377 6.26 -18.15 7.13
CA PHE A 377 6.03 -17.77 5.73
C PHE A 377 5.92 -18.97 4.79
N TRP A 378 6.54 -20.11 5.12
CA TRP A 378 6.44 -21.36 4.36
C TRP A 378 5.03 -21.94 4.37
N GLU A 379 4.29 -21.73 5.45
CA GLU A 379 2.88 -22.15 5.55
C GLU A 379 1.92 -21.09 4.96
N LEU A 380 2.26 -19.81 5.11
CA LEU A 380 1.38 -18.71 4.70
C LEU A 380 1.39 -18.44 3.19
N TYR A 381 2.51 -18.72 2.51
CA TYR A 381 2.67 -18.47 1.08
C TYR A 381 2.96 -19.77 0.34
N PRO A 382 2.00 -20.31 -0.46
CA PRO A 382 2.12 -21.63 -1.08
C PRO A 382 3.35 -21.82 -1.98
N HIS A 383 3.86 -20.72 -2.55
CA HIS A 383 5.00 -20.71 -3.46
C HIS A 383 6.30 -20.19 -2.84
N PHE A 384 6.36 -20.08 -1.49
CA PHE A 384 7.52 -19.50 -0.82
C PHE A 384 8.81 -20.31 -1.02
N GLU A 385 8.69 -21.64 -1.09
CA GLU A 385 9.82 -22.54 -1.35
C GLU A 385 10.31 -22.44 -2.79
N GLU A 386 9.41 -22.27 -3.74
CA GLU A 386 9.73 -22.16 -5.18
C GLU A 386 10.33 -20.79 -5.52
N TRP A 387 9.93 -19.76 -4.78
CA TRP A 387 10.40 -18.40 -4.92
C TRP A 387 11.83 -18.24 -4.36
#